data_d8b00c7611a41a02aecb72f42b1425dd
#
_entry.id   d8b00c7611a41a02aecb72f42b1425dd
#
_cell.length_a   1.000
_cell.length_b   1.000
_cell.length_c   1.000
_cell.angle_alpha   90.00
_cell.angle_beta   90.00
_cell.angle_gamma   90.00
#
_symmetry.space_group_name_H-M   'P 1'
#
loop_
_entity.id
_entity.type
_entity.pdbx_description
1 polymer ?
#
loop_
_entity_poly.entity_id
_entity_poly.type
_entity_poly.pdbx_seq_one_letter_code
_entity_poly.pdbx_strand_id
1 'polypeptide(L)'
;MAGNAAGAQQAFEAAAGMVHAADAELGLVRAYMQAGAYRQALSFAAHAAGAHREVPGGMALYAWLLTIGGQQTVALRILDEWIDRLPDDATLIEARAQLATSAPRAGARLLASPWRTAPQDGALPIPFGTTVRATGVLSNDARQAWVPASALEGAQRVWVRNGLGQCVSATVAQIDVELEVALLELGEGLPAPHRLAWSPAAPSAGGPSYLVEFVESDNAQPAWPLLRQGFFARYPDPLKPRRLGIEVPPGRHGGPVLDRLGQFAGIAIQASDGSAQLLPSALIAQRWPRLAAGEPPSAPDTPVAPVAMFEAALTRVLQVLVLR
;
A
#
# COMPACT_ATOMS: atom_id res chain seq x y z
N MET A 1 15.98 -12.69 8.24
CA MET A 1 15.86 -11.61 9.25
C MET A 1 14.92 -12.13 10.35
N ALA A 2 15.28 -11.91 11.61
CA ALA A 2 14.53 -12.45 12.76
C ALA A 2 13.29 -11.63 13.16
N GLY A 3 12.75 -10.82 12.25
CA GLY A 3 11.55 -9.97 12.51
C GLY A 3 11.79 -8.73 13.39
N ASN A 4 13.00 -8.46 13.82
CA ASN A 4 13.35 -7.27 14.61
C ASN A 4 13.83 -6.14 13.69
N ALA A 5 12.89 -5.39 13.10
CA ALA A 5 13.21 -4.28 12.21
C ALA A 5 13.98 -3.16 12.91
N ALA A 6 13.67 -2.84 14.17
CA ALA A 6 14.36 -1.80 14.94
C ALA A 6 15.81 -2.17 15.25
N GLY A 7 16.06 -3.42 15.67
CA GLY A 7 17.43 -3.90 15.87
C GLY A 7 18.24 -3.98 14.58
N ALA A 8 17.62 -4.35 13.47
CA ALA A 8 18.26 -4.33 12.16
C ALA A 8 18.62 -2.90 11.73
N GLN A 9 17.72 -1.94 11.92
CA GLN A 9 17.97 -0.54 11.63
C GLN A 9 19.18 -0.02 12.42
N GLN A 10 19.22 -0.22 13.74
CA GLN A 10 20.35 0.21 14.58
C GLN A 10 21.69 -0.40 14.15
N ALA A 11 21.68 -1.70 13.81
CA ALA A 11 22.88 -2.38 13.35
C ALA A 11 23.41 -1.84 12.02
N PHE A 12 22.51 -1.59 11.07
CA PHE A 12 22.89 -1.01 9.77
C PHE A 12 23.26 0.46 9.85
N GLU A 13 22.60 1.26 10.71
CA GLU A 13 23.00 2.65 10.98
C GLU A 13 24.42 2.72 11.54
N ALA A 14 24.75 1.86 12.50
CA ALA A 14 26.10 1.76 13.05
C ALA A 14 27.12 1.32 11.97
N ALA A 15 26.78 0.33 11.14
CA ALA A 15 27.65 -0.14 10.07
C ALA A 15 27.87 0.93 8.99
N ALA A 16 26.83 1.63 8.54
CA ALA A 16 26.91 2.70 7.55
C ALA A 16 27.71 3.90 8.06
N GLY A 17 27.65 4.18 9.37
CA GLY A 17 28.45 5.22 10.00
C GLY A 17 29.95 4.89 10.14
N MET A 18 30.30 3.60 10.14
CA MET A 18 31.70 3.16 10.25
C MET A 18 32.36 2.96 8.88
N VAL A 19 31.63 2.46 7.92
CA VAL A 19 32.13 2.16 6.56
C VAL A 19 31.05 2.50 5.56
N HIS A 20 31.34 3.41 4.64
CA HIS A 20 30.47 3.70 3.48
C HIS A 20 30.49 2.52 2.49
N ALA A 21 29.91 1.40 2.90
CA ALA A 21 29.81 0.21 2.07
C ALA A 21 28.39 0.09 1.48
N ALA A 22 28.29 -0.11 0.19
CA ALA A 22 27.02 -0.23 -0.52
C ALA A 22 26.08 -1.26 0.12
N ASP A 23 26.58 -2.42 0.51
CA ASP A 23 25.76 -3.48 1.12
C ASP A 23 25.17 -3.07 2.48
N ALA A 24 25.91 -2.30 3.30
CA ALA A 24 25.41 -1.78 4.55
C ALA A 24 24.30 -0.73 4.32
N GLU A 25 24.51 0.16 3.36
CA GLU A 25 23.53 1.18 2.99
C GLU A 25 22.25 0.58 2.40
N LEU A 26 22.36 -0.39 1.48
CA LEU A 26 21.21 -1.10 0.94
C LEU A 26 20.50 -1.94 2.02
N GLY A 27 21.25 -2.48 2.97
CA GLY A 27 20.71 -3.14 4.16
C GLY A 27 19.86 -2.20 5.01
N LEU A 28 20.33 -0.97 5.21
CA LEU A 28 19.62 0.08 5.95
C LEU A 28 18.33 0.50 5.24
N VAL A 29 18.35 0.71 3.92
CA VAL A 29 17.13 0.99 3.13
C VAL A 29 16.07 -0.09 3.36
N ARG A 30 16.47 -1.37 3.29
CA ARG A 30 15.56 -2.50 3.53
C ARG A 30 15.04 -2.52 4.98
N ALA A 31 15.88 -2.18 5.96
CA ALA A 31 15.48 -2.08 7.36
C ALA A 31 14.46 -0.97 7.60
N TYR A 32 14.63 0.21 6.99
CA TYR A 32 13.65 1.29 7.02
C TYR A 32 12.30 0.84 6.45
N MET A 33 12.30 0.12 5.31
CA MET A 33 11.05 -0.40 4.75
C MET A 33 10.37 -1.39 5.71
N GLN A 34 11.11 -2.30 6.31
CA GLN A 34 10.57 -3.23 7.30
C GLN A 34 10.06 -2.53 8.57
N ALA A 35 10.61 -1.38 8.91
CA ALA A 35 10.12 -0.53 10.00
C ALA A 35 8.88 0.30 9.62
N GLY A 36 8.53 0.39 8.33
CA GLY A 36 7.46 1.24 7.82
C GLY A 36 7.88 2.69 7.60
N ALA A 37 9.17 2.99 7.65
CA ALA A 37 9.76 4.33 7.48
C ALA A 37 10.08 4.59 6.00
N TYR A 38 9.05 4.62 5.16
CA TYR A 38 9.22 4.70 3.69
C TYR A 38 9.95 5.98 3.25
N ARG A 39 9.66 7.14 3.84
CA ARG A 39 10.33 8.40 3.49
C ARG A 39 11.83 8.33 3.73
N GLN A 40 12.24 7.72 4.86
CA GLN A 40 13.66 7.51 5.17
C GLN A 40 14.28 6.52 4.19
N ALA A 41 13.59 5.41 3.89
CA ALA A 41 14.05 4.44 2.91
C ALA A 41 14.27 5.07 1.53
N LEU A 42 13.32 5.86 1.04
CA LEU A 42 13.40 6.52 -0.26
C LEU A 42 14.54 7.54 -0.32
N SER A 43 14.66 8.39 0.71
CA SER A 43 15.73 9.41 0.78
C SER A 43 17.11 8.76 0.84
N PHE A 44 17.25 7.72 1.64
CA PHE A 44 18.53 7.03 1.79
C PHE A 44 18.89 6.19 0.56
N ALA A 45 17.91 5.59 -0.11
CA ALA A 45 18.11 4.89 -1.38
C ALA A 45 18.58 5.82 -2.50
N ALA A 46 18.05 7.06 -2.55
CA ALA A 46 18.53 8.08 -3.50
C ALA A 46 19.99 8.44 -3.25
N HIS A 47 20.39 8.56 -1.96
CA HIS A 47 21.77 8.80 -1.56
C HIS A 47 22.66 7.62 -1.98
N ALA A 48 22.33 6.40 -1.59
CA ALA A 48 23.11 5.21 -1.88
C ALA A 48 23.29 4.96 -3.38
N ALA A 49 22.23 5.16 -4.17
CA ALA A 49 22.29 5.06 -5.62
C ALA A 49 23.21 6.12 -6.28
N GLY A 50 23.29 7.30 -5.70
CA GLY A 50 24.19 8.38 -6.14
C GLY A 50 25.64 8.18 -5.73
N ALA A 51 25.87 7.66 -4.52
CA ALA A 51 27.20 7.44 -3.94
C ALA A 51 27.90 6.19 -4.51
N HIS A 52 27.14 5.11 -4.74
CA HIS A 52 27.66 3.80 -5.19
C HIS A 52 27.23 3.49 -6.63
N ARG A 53 27.69 4.30 -7.56
CA ARG A 53 27.36 4.16 -8.99
C ARG A 53 27.86 2.86 -9.63
N GLU A 54 28.82 2.20 -9.01
CA GLU A 54 29.35 0.90 -9.42
C GLU A 54 28.44 -0.28 -8.99
N VAL A 55 27.39 -0.01 -8.16
CA VAL A 55 26.48 -1.05 -7.66
C VAL A 55 25.06 -0.87 -8.25
N PRO A 56 24.77 -1.54 -9.38
CA PRO A 56 23.49 -1.45 -10.08
C PRO A 56 22.27 -1.76 -9.18
N GLY A 57 22.44 -2.66 -8.20
CA GLY A 57 21.39 -2.99 -7.22
C GLY A 57 20.88 -1.82 -6.41
N GLY A 58 21.71 -0.79 -6.16
CA GLY A 58 21.30 0.44 -5.48
C GLY A 58 20.31 1.24 -6.31
N MET A 59 20.60 1.41 -7.60
CA MET A 59 19.72 2.10 -8.53
C MET A 59 18.42 1.34 -8.75
N ALA A 60 18.48 0.02 -8.91
CA ALA A 60 17.31 -0.82 -9.05
C ALA A 60 16.39 -0.75 -7.81
N LEU A 61 16.97 -0.74 -6.60
CA LEU A 61 16.22 -0.58 -5.35
C LEU A 61 15.57 0.80 -5.25
N TYR A 62 16.29 1.86 -5.60
CA TYR A 62 15.73 3.22 -5.63
C TYR A 62 14.55 3.33 -6.62
N ALA A 63 14.70 2.79 -7.83
CA ALA A 63 13.64 2.76 -8.82
C ALA A 63 12.40 1.98 -8.32
N TRP A 64 12.60 0.87 -7.61
CA TRP A 64 11.51 0.14 -6.95
C TRP A 64 10.77 0.99 -5.93
N LEU A 65 11.49 1.68 -5.05
CA LEU A 65 10.87 2.55 -4.05
C LEU A 65 10.08 3.70 -4.70
N LEU A 66 10.62 4.30 -5.75
CA LEU A 66 9.88 5.31 -6.54
C LEU A 66 8.57 4.72 -7.10
N THR A 67 8.62 3.50 -7.63
CA THR A 67 7.46 2.85 -8.24
C THR A 67 6.35 2.57 -7.24
N ILE A 68 6.66 1.96 -6.09
CA ILE A 68 5.63 1.69 -5.07
C ILE A 68 5.04 2.99 -4.49
N GLY A 69 5.81 4.08 -4.50
CA GLY A 69 5.36 5.42 -4.12
C GLY A 69 4.67 6.21 -5.23
N GLY A 70 4.30 5.57 -6.36
CA GLY A 70 3.51 6.19 -7.42
C GLY A 70 4.31 7.00 -8.46
N GLN A 71 5.63 6.85 -8.49
CA GLN A 71 6.53 7.55 -9.43
C GLN A 71 7.12 6.61 -10.48
N GLN A 72 6.32 5.67 -11.00
CA GLN A 72 6.75 4.65 -11.96
C GLN A 72 7.42 5.23 -13.21
N THR A 73 6.87 6.29 -13.78
CA THR A 73 7.44 6.96 -14.97
C THR A 73 8.85 7.50 -14.69
N VAL A 74 9.07 8.07 -13.51
CA VAL A 74 10.39 8.56 -13.09
C VAL A 74 11.36 7.39 -12.90
N ALA A 75 10.90 6.32 -12.26
CA ALA A 75 11.69 5.11 -12.05
C ALA A 75 12.15 4.47 -13.37
N LEU A 76 11.24 4.33 -14.33
CA LEU A 76 11.57 3.77 -15.66
C LEU A 76 12.60 4.63 -16.40
N ARG A 77 12.43 5.96 -16.39
CA ARG A 77 13.39 6.87 -17.03
C ARG A 77 14.78 6.76 -16.41
N ILE A 78 14.87 6.70 -15.08
CA ILE A 78 16.14 6.53 -14.38
C ILE A 78 16.80 5.19 -14.79
N LEU A 79 16.03 4.11 -14.84
CA LEU A 79 16.57 2.81 -15.25
C LEU A 79 17.01 2.82 -16.71
N ASP A 80 16.28 3.44 -17.62
CA ASP A 80 16.67 3.57 -19.04
C ASP A 80 18.01 4.33 -19.16
N GLU A 81 18.20 5.45 -18.45
CA GLU A 81 19.45 6.21 -18.41
C GLU A 81 20.64 5.39 -17.88
N TRP A 82 20.39 4.45 -16.96
CA TRP A 82 21.44 3.58 -16.43
C TRP A 82 21.72 2.38 -17.31
N ILE A 83 20.71 1.81 -17.96
CA ILE A 83 20.88 0.74 -18.95
C ILE A 83 21.69 1.25 -20.15
N ASP A 84 21.49 2.49 -20.60
CA ASP A 84 22.32 3.10 -21.65
C ASP A 84 23.81 3.13 -21.31
N ARG A 85 24.16 3.21 -20.01
CA ARG A 85 25.55 3.21 -19.52
C ARG A 85 26.07 1.80 -19.23
N LEU A 86 25.21 0.88 -18.84
CA LEU A 86 25.51 -0.50 -18.46
C LEU A 86 24.54 -1.45 -19.18
N PRO A 87 24.67 -1.60 -20.51
CA PRO A 87 23.65 -2.27 -21.33
C PRO A 87 23.51 -3.76 -21.06
N ASP A 88 24.53 -4.40 -20.49
CA ASP A 88 24.54 -5.84 -20.20
C ASP A 88 24.24 -6.16 -18.72
N ASP A 89 23.87 -5.16 -17.91
CA ASP A 89 23.59 -5.42 -16.50
C ASP A 89 22.23 -6.08 -16.30
N ALA A 90 22.26 -7.35 -15.91
CA ALA A 90 21.03 -8.15 -15.73
C ALA A 90 20.10 -7.61 -14.62
N THR A 91 20.65 -6.96 -13.59
CA THR A 91 19.85 -6.42 -12.47
C THR A 91 19.00 -5.24 -12.92
N LEU A 92 19.58 -4.32 -13.70
CA LEU A 92 18.87 -3.16 -14.25
C LEU A 92 17.83 -3.59 -15.28
N ILE A 93 18.19 -4.51 -16.18
CA ILE A 93 17.28 -5.04 -17.22
C ILE A 93 16.08 -5.74 -16.55
N GLU A 94 16.31 -6.60 -15.57
CA GLU A 94 15.26 -7.31 -14.84
C GLU A 94 14.36 -6.31 -14.09
N ALA A 95 14.95 -5.36 -13.36
CA ALA A 95 14.20 -4.33 -12.63
C ALA A 95 13.32 -3.52 -13.59
N ARG A 96 13.86 -3.10 -14.73
CA ARG A 96 13.13 -2.33 -15.75
C ARG A 96 11.94 -3.12 -16.30
N ALA A 97 12.14 -4.40 -16.63
CA ALA A 97 11.08 -5.27 -17.13
C ALA A 97 9.95 -5.48 -16.11
N GLN A 98 10.30 -5.69 -14.84
CA GLN A 98 9.33 -5.85 -13.76
C GLN A 98 8.54 -4.57 -13.48
N LEU A 99 9.20 -3.40 -13.56
CA LEU A 99 8.58 -2.10 -13.32
C LEU A 99 7.67 -1.63 -14.46
N ALA A 100 7.91 -2.07 -15.69
CA ALA A 100 7.13 -1.66 -16.86
C ALA A 100 5.72 -2.27 -16.91
N THR A 101 5.35 -3.11 -15.94
CA THR A 101 4.02 -3.73 -15.89
C THR A 101 2.99 -2.83 -15.21
N SER A 102 1.70 -3.03 -15.50
CA SER A 102 0.60 -2.34 -14.78
C SER A 102 0.46 -2.80 -13.32
N ALA A 103 1.05 -3.93 -12.97
CA ALA A 103 1.02 -4.54 -11.64
C ALA A 103 2.44 -4.89 -11.17
N PRO A 104 3.32 -3.89 -10.98
CA PRO A 104 4.70 -4.14 -10.59
C PRO A 104 4.78 -4.84 -9.24
N ARG A 105 5.68 -5.80 -9.12
CA ARG A 105 5.95 -6.52 -7.87
C ARG A 105 7.40 -6.35 -7.50
N ALA A 106 7.67 -5.99 -6.25
CA ALA A 106 9.02 -5.93 -5.75
C ALA A 106 9.63 -7.34 -5.74
N GLY A 107 10.70 -7.53 -6.48
CA GLY A 107 11.47 -8.77 -6.43
C GLY A 107 12.15 -8.94 -5.08
N ALA A 108 12.18 -10.16 -4.54
CA ALA A 108 12.78 -10.47 -3.25
C ALA A 108 14.28 -10.11 -3.16
N ARG A 109 14.97 -10.02 -4.30
CA ARG A 109 16.38 -9.61 -4.38
C ARG A 109 16.59 -8.13 -4.09
N LEU A 110 15.63 -7.29 -4.49
CA LEU A 110 15.75 -5.85 -4.37
C LEU A 110 15.15 -5.35 -3.05
N LEU A 111 13.91 -5.74 -2.75
CA LEU A 111 13.21 -5.33 -1.55
C LEU A 111 12.51 -6.54 -0.94
N ALA A 112 12.98 -6.97 0.23
CA ALA A 112 12.34 -8.05 0.96
C ALA A 112 10.86 -7.73 1.20
N SER A 113 10.00 -8.73 1.04
CA SER A 113 8.57 -8.61 1.35
C SER A 113 8.36 -8.10 2.78
N PRO A 114 7.28 -7.36 3.06
CA PRO A 114 6.94 -6.98 4.41
C PRO A 114 6.74 -8.25 5.24
N TRP A 115 7.47 -8.34 6.37
CA TRP A 115 7.47 -9.56 7.14
C TRP A 115 7.44 -9.25 8.64
N ARG A 116 6.23 -9.12 9.17
CA ARG A 116 6.00 -9.00 10.60
C ARG A 116 5.07 -10.12 11.05
N THR A 117 5.31 -10.60 12.26
CA THR A 117 4.39 -11.49 12.95
C THR A 117 3.13 -10.75 13.39
N ALA A 118 2.05 -11.47 13.62
CA ALA A 118 0.87 -10.93 14.29
C ALA A 118 1.26 -10.27 15.63
N PRO A 119 0.47 -9.30 16.13
CA PRO A 119 0.76 -8.59 17.38
C PRO A 119 0.95 -9.51 18.60
N GLN A 120 0.37 -10.71 18.57
CA GLN A 120 0.46 -11.71 19.63
C GLN A 120 1.16 -12.97 19.09
N ASP A 121 2.38 -13.15 19.49
CA ASP A 121 3.21 -14.34 19.41
C ASP A 121 2.81 -15.45 18.42
N GLY A 122 3.13 -15.28 17.17
CA GLY A 122 3.11 -16.38 16.22
C GLY A 122 2.65 -15.97 14.83
N ALA A 123 3.41 -16.36 13.83
CA ALA A 123 2.96 -16.32 12.46
C ALA A 123 1.68 -17.15 12.35
N LEU A 124 0.53 -16.50 12.06
CA LEU A 124 -0.67 -17.22 11.69
C LEU A 124 -0.35 -18.11 10.48
N PRO A 125 -0.48 -19.42 10.58
CA PRO A 125 -0.24 -20.28 9.43
C PRO A 125 -1.33 -20.00 8.40
N ILE A 126 -0.96 -19.32 7.34
CA ILE A 126 -1.85 -19.12 6.18
C ILE A 126 -1.85 -20.42 5.38
N PRO A 127 -2.99 -21.12 5.25
CA PRO A 127 -3.06 -22.39 4.54
C PRO A 127 -2.64 -22.26 3.07
N PHE A 128 -2.08 -23.34 2.54
CA PHE A 128 -1.85 -23.45 1.09
C PHE A 128 -3.18 -23.31 0.33
N GLY A 129 -3.15 -22.68 -0.82
CA GLY A 129 -4.35 -22.39 -1.61
C GLY A 129 -5.06 -21.08 -1.23
N THR A 130 -4.58 -20.37 -0.19
CA THR A 130 -5.05 -19.02 0.11
C THR A 130 -4.54 -18.03 -0.94
N THR A 131 -5.39 -17.11 -1.38
CA THR A 131 -5.11 -16.11 -2.43
C THR A 131 -5.32 -14.69 -1.91
N VAL A 132 -4.64 -13.70 -2.51
CA VAL A 132 -4.94 -12.28 -2.31
C VAL A 132 -6.06 -11.89 -3.26
N ARG A 133 -7.24 -11.56 -2.74
CA ARG A 133 -8.45 -11.33 -3.53
C ARG A 133 -8.80 -9.87 -3.75
N ALA A 134 -8.39 -9.00 -2.87
CA ALA A 134 -8.65 -7.55 -2.94
C ALA A 134 -7.76 -6.80 -1.97
N THR A 135 -7.90 -5.48 -2.02
CA THR A 135 -7.44 -4.58 -0.96
C THR A 135 -8.60 -4.24 -0.04
N GLY A 136 -8.33 -4.00 1.23
CA GLY A 136 -9.27 -3.50 2.22
C GLY A 136 -8.73 -2.28 2.95
N VAL A 137 -9.58 -1.64 3.73
CA VAL A 137 -9.26 -0.47 4.55
C VAL A 137 -9.54 -0.76 6.01
N LEU A 138 -8.52 -0.62 6.86
CA LEU A 138 -8.64 -0.76 8.31
C LEU A 138 -9.35 0.47 8.90
N SER A 139 -10.39 0.24 9.68
CA SER A 139 -11.12 1.28 10.41
C SER A 139 -10.28 1.98 11.49
N ASN A 140 -10.75 3.12 11.97
CA ASN A 140 -10.01 3.90 12.97
C ASN A 140 -9.90 3.21 14.34
N ASP A 141 -10.80 2.29 14.66
CA ASP A 141 -10.72 1.45 15.87
C ASP A 141 -9.70 0.31 15.75
N ALA A 142 -9.16 0.12 14.54
CA ALA A 142 -8.18 -0.92 14.20
C ALA A 142 -8.65 -2.37 14.44
N ARG A 143 -9.96 -2.58 14.60
CA ARG A 143 -10.60 -3.87 14.84
C ARG A 143 -11.54 -4.32 13.75
N GLN A 144 -11.87 -3.43 12.82
CA GLN A 144 -12.77 -3.71 11.71
C GLN A 144 -12.14 -3.24 10.39
N ALA A 145 -12.64 -3.79 9.28
CA ALA A 145 -12.14 -3.43 7.96
C ALA A 145 -13.27 -3.44 6.92
N TRP A 146 -13.23 -2.47 6.01
CA TRP A 146 -14.09 -2.47 4.82
C TRP A 146 -13.36 -3.15 3.67
N VAL A 147 -14.05 -4.06 3.00
CA VAL A 147 -13.54 -4.80 1.85
C VAL A 147 -14.62 -4.92 0.77
N PRO A 148 -14.26 -5.07 -0.52
CA PRO A 148 -15.26 -5.39 -1.54
C PRO A 148 -15.97 -6.70 -1.22
N ALA A 149 -17.31 -6.70 -1.26
CA ALA A 149 -18.10 -7.90 -0.95
C ALA A 149 -17.80 -9.07 -1.91
N SER A 150 -17.53 -8.76 -3.19
CA SER A 150 -17.16 -9.75 -4.21
C SER A 150 -15.86 -10.49 -3.90
N ALA A 151 -14.95 -9.92 -3.09
CA ALA A 151 -13.74 -10.60 -2.67
C ALA A 151 -14.02 -11.81 -1.77
N LEU A 152 -15.16 -11.80 -1.09
CA LEU A 152 -15.56 -12.81 -0.09
C LEU A 152 -16.43 -13.94 -0.68
N GLU A 153 -16.76 -13.88 -1.96
CA GLU A 153 -17.55 -14.93 -2.63
C GLU A 153 -16.86 -16.29 -2.54
N GLY A 154 -17.55 -17.27 -1.99
CA GLY A 154 -17.02 -18.63 -1.78
C GLY A 154 -15.94 -18.73 -0.70
N ALA A 155 -15.74 -17.70 0.12
CA ALA A 155 -14.76 -17.70 1.19
C ALA A 155 -15.14 -18.67 2.30
N GLN A 156 -14.26 -19.63 2.61
CA GLN A 156 -14.34 -20.48 3.80
C GLN A 156 -13.66 -19.84 5.00
N ARG A 157 -12.52 -19.17 4.74
CA ARG A 157 -11.75 -18.45 5.76
C ARG A 157 -11.19 -17.16 5.18
N VAL A 158 -11.10 -16.14 6.02
CA VAL A 158 -10.59 -14.82 5.67
C VAL A 158 -9.53 -14.38 6.66
N TRP A 159 -8.47 -13.78 6.15
CA TRP A 159 -7.46 -13.06 6.93
C TRP A 159 -7.23 -11.71 6.28
N VAL A 160 -6.72 -10.79 7.06
CA VAL A 160 -6.25 -9.50 6.57
C VAL A 160 -4.81 -9.27 7.00
N ARG A 161 -4.03 -8.67 6.10
CA ARG A 161 -2.62 -8.35 6.34
C ARG A 161 -2.35 -6.91 5.95
N ASN A 162 -1.77 -6.11 6.86
CA ASN A 162 -1.43 -4.73 6.53
C ASN A 162 -0.13 -4.63 5.70
N GLY A 163 0.21 -3.42 5.22
CA GLY A 163 1.40 -3.16 4.41
C GLY A 163 2.73 -3.41 5.11
N LEU A 164 2.73 -3.66 6.43
CA LEU A 164 3.91 -4.06 7.20
C LEU A 164 4.00 -5.57 7.43
N GLY A 165 3.06 -6.35 6.85
CA GLY A 165 3.05 -7.80 6.96
C GLY A 165 2.38 -8.37 8.21
N GLN A 166 1.82 -7.52 9.09
CA GLN A 166 1.06 -7.97 10.24
C GLN A 166 -0.28 -8.55 9.78
N CYS A 167 -0.57 -9.79 10.19
CA CYS A 167 -1.69 -10.57 9.68
C CYS A 167 -2.56 -11.08 10.83
N VAL A 168 -3.88 -10.98 10.68
CA VAL A 168 -4.86 -11.47 11.63
C VAL A 168 -6.01 -12.17 10.91
N SER A 169 -6.70 -13.08 11.59
CA SER A 169 -7.94 -13.66 11.08
C SER A 169 -9.08 -12.64 11.09
N ALA A 170 -10.05 -12.84 10.21
CA ALA A 170 -11.22 -11.98 10.14
C ALA A 170 -12.48 -12.79 9.89
N THR A 171 -13.61 -12.28 10.34
CA THR A 171 -14.95 -12.82 10.09
C THR A 171 -15.84 -11.76 9.45
N VAL A 172 -16.79 -12.18 8.63
CA VAL A 172 -17.75 -11.26 8.01
C VAL A 172 -18.78 -10.84 9.05
N ALA A 173 -18.78 -9.56 9.43
CA ALA A 173 -19.76 -9.01 10.35
C ALA A 173 -21.04 -8.55 9.64
N GLN A 174 -20.89 -7.93 8.48
CA GLN A 174 -22.01 -7.40 7.69
C GLN A 174 -21.64 -7.33 6.20
N ILE A 175 -22.61 -7.56 5.33
CA ILE A 175 -22.51 -7.29 3.89
C ILE A 175 -23.56 -6.24 3.53
N ASP A 176 -23.12 -5.15 2.93
CA ASP A 176 -23.99 -4.16 2.31
C ASP A 176 -24.04 -4.42 0.80
N VAL A 177 -25.17 -4.95 0.33
CA VAL A 177 -25.35 -5.33 -1.06
C VAL A 177 -25.46 -4.11 -1.98
N GLU A 178 -26.02 -3.00 -1.47
CA GLU A 178 -26.19 -1.77 -2.27
C GLU A 178 -24.85 -1.06 -2.52
N LEU A 179 -23.97 -1.09 -1.52
CA LEU A 179 -22.63 -0.50 -1.62
C LEU A 179 -21.58 -1.48 -2.16
N GLU A 180 -21.94 -2.76 -2.31
CA GLU A 180 -21.00 -3.84 -2.67
C GLU A 180 -19.79 -3.93 -1.74
N VAL A 181 -19.97 -3.60 -0.45
CA VAL A 181 -18.92 -3.59 0.57
C VAL A 181 -19.32 -4.49 1.72
N ALA A 182 -18.36 -5.25 2.23
CA ALA A 182 -18.49 -6.00 3.46
C ALA A 182 -17.67 -5.36 4.58
N LEU A 183 -18.20 -5.44 5.79
CA LEU A 183 -17.50 -5.13 7.03
C LEU A 183 -16.98 -6.44 7.62
N LEU A 184 -15.67 -6.49 7.86
CA LEU A 184 -15.02 -7.58 8.57
C LEU A 184 -14.78 -7.18 10.02
N GLU A 185 -14.96 -8.12 10.92
CA GLU A 185 -14.46 -8.07 12.32
C GLU A 185 -13.13 -8.83 12.38
N LEU A 186 -12.10 -8.19 12.95
CA LEU A 186 -10.78 -8.78 13.11
C LEU A 186 -10.71 -9.56 14.41
N GLY A 187 -10.09 -10.75 14.39
CA GLY A 187 -9.87 -11.55 15.59
C GLY A 187 -9.03 -10.81 16.63
N GLU A 188 -8.12 -9.96 16.18
CA GLU A 188 -7.29 -9.07 16.99
C GLU A 188 -7.17 -7.70 16.30
N GLY A 189 -6.94 -6.65 17.08
CA GLY A 189 -6.66 -5.32 16.53
C GLY A 189 -5.27 -5.27 15.88
N LEU A 190 -5.18 -4.62 14.72
CA LEU A 190 -3.90 -4.36 14.08
C LEU A 190 -3.31 -3.04 14.57
N PRO A 191 -1.98 -2.97 14.81
CA PRO A 191 -1.33 -1.71 15.14
C PRO A 191 -1.51 -0.69 14.02
N ALA A 192 -2.10 0.45 14.35
CA ALA A 192 -2.40 1.51 13.39
C ALA A 192 -2.21 2.88 14.05
N PRO A 193 -0.94 3.35 14.18
CA PRO A 193 -0.61 4.57 14.91
C PRO A 193 -1.22 5.84 14.27
N HIS A 194 -1.44 5.81 12.96
CA HIS A 194 -2.03 6.93 12.24
C HIS A 194 -3.52 6.70 12.03
N ARG A 195 -4.36 7.66 12.39
CA ARG A 195 -5.80 7.63 12.08
C ARG A 195 -6.05 8.10 10.66
N LEU A 196 -7.07 7.53 10.03
CA LEU A 196 -7.60 8.08 8.79
C LEU A 196 -8.38 9.35 9.12
N ALA A 197 -7.89 10.49 8.67
CA ALA A 197 -8.68 11.72 8.68
C ALA A 197 -9.73 11.63 7.59
N TRP A 198 -11.00 11.71 7.93
CA TRP A 198 -12.08 11.66 6.95
C TRP A 198 -12.21 13.01 6.24
N SER A 199 -12.37 12.98 4.94
CA SER A 199 -12.64 14.20 4.17
C SER A 199 -14.01 14.75 4.56
N PRO A 200 -14.10 15.99 5.10
CA PRO A 200 -15.35 16.54 5.58
C PRO A 200 -16.30 16.92 4.43
N ALA A 201 -15.77 17.08 3.25
CA ALA A 201 -16.51 17.41 2.04
C ALA A 201 -16.05 16.54 0.87
N ALA A 202 -16.92 16.39 -0.12
CA ALA A 202 -16.55 15.69 -1.33
C ALA A 202 -15.41 16.43 -2.05
N PRO A 203 -14.31 15.74 -2.42
CA PRO A 203 -13.19 16.37 -3.08
C PRO A 203 -13.59 17.02 -4.42
N SER A 204 -12.97 18.13 -4.78
CA SER A 204 -13.27 18.86 -6.00
C SER A 204 -12.99 18.03 -7.26
N ALA A 205 -13.82 18.16 -8.30
CA ALA A 205 -13.55 17.59 -9.61
C ALA A 205 -12.25 18.14 -10.20
N GLY A 206 -11.44 17.26 -10.80
CA GLY A 206 -10.09 17.58 -11.28
C GLY A 206 -9.03 17.67 -10.19
N GLY A 207 -9.42 17.63 -8.91
CA GLY A 207 -8.47 17.56 -7.80
C GLY A 207 -7.69 16.26 -7.80
N PRO A 208 -6.43 16.23 -7.30
CA PRO A 208 -5.62 15.03 -7.26
C PRO A 208 -6.23 13.97 -6.34
N SER A 209 -6.14 12.71 -6.75
CA SER A 209 -6.54 11.54 -5.99
C SER A 209 -5.40 10.54 -5.89
N TYR A 210 -5.30 9.86 -4.77
CA TYR A 210 -4.25 8.90 -4.47
C TYR A 210 -4.89 7.61 -3.96
N LEU A 211 -4.69 6.53 -4.69
CA LEU A 211 -5.16 5.19 -4.31
C LEU A 211 -3.97 4.36 -3.82
N VAL A 212 -4.09 3.76 -2.65
CA VAL A 212 -3.11 2.79 -2.15
C VAL A 212 -3.74 1.39 -2.17
N GLU A 213 -3.14 0.48 -2.93
CA GLU A 213 -3.73 -0.84 -3.12
C GLU A 213 -2.69 -1.95 -3.28
N PHE A 214 -3.12 -3.18 -3.03
CA PHE A 214 -2.38 -4.39 -3.36
C PHE A 214 -2.85 -4.95 -4.69
N VAL A 215 -1.94 -5.65 -5.37
CA VAL A 215 -2.28 -6.41 -6.57
C VAL A 215 -2.84 -7.78 -6.17
N GLU A 216 -3.93 -8.22 -6.80
CA GLU A 216 -4.45 -9.59 -6.64
C GLU A 216 -3.37 -10.62 -6.94
N SER A 217 -3.40 -11.76 -6.24
CA SER A 217 -2.41 -12.82 -6.40
C SER A 217 -2.99 -14.19 -6.09
N ASP A 218 -2.61 -15.17 -6.89
CA ASP A 218 -3.01 -16.57 -6.70
C ASP A 218 -2.30 -17.25 -5.51
N ASN A 219 -1.51 -16.50 -4.77
CA ASN A 219 -0.90 -16.96 -3.53
C ASN A 219 -0.98 -15.86 -2.46
N ALA A 220 -0.84 -16.27 -1.20
CA ALA A 220 -0.92 -15.38 -0.04
C ALA A 220 0.44 -14.76 0.34
N GLN A 221 1.33 -14.51 -0.63
CA GLN A 221 2.64 -13.91 -0.34
C GLN A 221 2.47 -12.46 0.17
N PRO A 222 3.21 -12.07 1.21
CA PRO A 222 3.29 -10.68 1.62
C PRO A 222 3.85 -9.82 0.48
N ALA A 223 3.24 -8.65 0.26
CA ALA A 223 3.67 -7.69 -0.74
C ALA A 223 3.62 -6.27 -0.21
N TRP A 224 4.38 -5.37 -0.81
CA TRP A 224 4.22 -3.93 -0.60
C TRP A 224 3.03 -3.44 -1.41
N PRO A 225 2.19 -2.54 -0.85
CA PRO A 225 1.14 -1.90 -1.64
C PRO A 225 1.74 -0.92 -2.65
N LEU A 226 0.92 -0.48 -3.59
CA LEU A 226 1.28 0.50 -4.60
C LEU A 226 0.46 1.77 -4.40
N LEU A 227 1.10 2.93 -4.45
CA LEU A 227 0.41 4.21 -4.58
C LEU A 227 0.16 4.49 -6.06
N ARG A 228 -1.09 4.78 -6.42
CA ARG A 228 -1.47 5.24 -7.75
C ARG A 228 -2.00 6.66 -7.67
N GLN A 229 -1.68 7.46 -8.65
CA GLN A 229 -2.07 8.87 -8.70
C GLN A 229 -3.02 9.12 -9.87
N GLY A 230 -3.94 10.03 -9.68
CA GLY A 230 -4.88 10.46 -10.70
C GLY A 230 -5.69 11.66 -10.23
N PHE A 231 -6.94 11.72 -10.62
CA PHE A 231 -7.83 12.83 -10.29
C PHE A 231 -9.25 12.34 -9.99
N PHE A 232 -10.00 13.17 -9.27
CA PHE A 232 -11.43 12.95 -9.05
C PHE A 232 -12.22 13.43 -10.26
N ALA A 233 -13.01 12.52 -10.86
CA ALA A 233 -13.90 12.92 -11.94
C ALA A 233 -15.05 13.82 -11.44
N ARG A 234 -15.70 14.57 -12.35
CA ARG A 234 -16.91 15.31 -12.04
C ARG A 234 -18.04 14.38 -11.66
N TYR A 235 -18.85 14.78 -10.70
CA TYR A 235 -20.03 14.04 -10.26
C TYR A 235 -21.16 15.01 -9.90
N PRO A 236 -22.39 14.68 -10.23
CA PRO A 236 -23.54 15.52 -9.92
C PRO A 236 -24.02 15.38 -8.48
N ASP A 237 -23.74 14.25 -7.83
CA ASP A 237 -24.24 13.89 -6.50
C ASP A 237 -23.10 13.36 -5.61
N PRO A 238 -22.77 14.06 -4.48
CA PRO A 238 -21.68 13.68 -3.58
C PRO A 238 -21.93 12.34 -2.86
N LEU A 239 -23.15 11.84 -2.85
CA LEU A 239 -23.53 10.57 -2.22
C LEU A 239 -23.64 9.41 -3.20
N LYS A 240 -23.11 9.54 -4.42
CA LYS A 240 -23.07 8.46 -5.39
C LYS A 240 -21.65 8.09 -5.77
N PRO A 241 -21.38 6.82 -6.11
CA PRO A 241 -20.12 6.41 -6.68
C PRO A 241 -19.75 7.28 -7.89
N ARG A 242 -18.49 7.62 -8.03
CA ARG A 242 -17.96 8.43 -9.14
C ARG A 242 -16.71 7.82 -9.72
N ARG A 243 -16.46 8.04 -11.00
CA ARG A 243 -15.23 7.57 -11.63
C ARG A 243 -13.99 8.20 -10.99
N LEU A 244 -12.96 7.38 -10.88
CA LEU A 244 -11.61 7.81 -10.58
C LEU A 244 -10.82 7.90 -11.90
N GLY A 245 -10.12 9.00 -12.10
CA GLY A 245 -9.15 9.16 -13.19
C GLY A 245 -7.80 8.56 -12.81
N ILE A 246 -7.82 7.34 -12.29
CA ILE A 246 -6.64 6.55 -11.93
C ILE A 246 -6.62 5.34 -12.86
N GLU A 247 -5.49 5.13 -13.49
CA GLU A 247 -5.27 3.91 -14.27
C GLU A 247 -4.95 2.76 -13.31
N VAL A 248 -5.81 1.76 -13.28
CA VAL A 248 -5.68 0.57 -12.44
C VAL A 248 -5.83 -0.69 -13.28
N PRO A 249 -5.11 -1.77 -12.98
CA PRO A 249 -5.34 -3.05 -13.63
C PRO A 249 -6.76 -3.56 -13.31
N PRO A 250 -7.36 -4.38 -14.17
CA PRO A 250 -8.60 -5.07 -13.85
C PRO A 250 -8.47 -5.88 -12.55
N GLY A 251 -9.48 -5.84 -11.70
CA GLY A 251 -9.48 -6.59 -10.44
C GLY A 251 -10.42 -6.01 -9.39
N ARG A 252 -10.45 -6.66 -8.23
CA ARG A 252 -11.24 -6.21 -7.08
C ARG A 252 -10.43 -5.20 -6.29
N HIS A 253 -10.76 -3.94 -6.48
CA HIS A 253 -10.14 -2.86 -5.72
C HIS A 253 -10.53 -2.96 -4.24
N GLY A 254 -10.65 -1.89 -3.53
CA GLY A 254 -11.01 -1.81 -2.12
C GLY A 254 -10.02 -0.98 -1.32
N GLY A 255 -8.98 -0.46 -1.99
CA GLY A 255 -7.98 0.39 -1.35
C GLY A 255 -8.53 1.77 -0.95
N PRO A 256 -7.93 2.42 0.06
CA PRO A 256 -8.27 3.77 0.44
C PRO A 256 -7.89 4.75 -0.66
N VAL A 257 -8.82 5.65 -0.97
CA VAL A 257 -8.59 6.81 -1.83
C VAL A 257 -8.41 8.02 -0.94
N LEU A 258 -7.30 8.72 -1.11
CA LEU A 258 -6.95 9.93 -0.36
C LEU A 258 -7.03 11.15 -1.28
N ASP A 259 -7.39 12.29 -0.69
CA ASP A 259 -7.34 13.59 -1.36
C ASP A 259 -5.96 14.26 -1.22
N ARG A 260 -5.82 15.50 -1.74
CA ARG A 260 -4.57 16.26 -1.68
C ARG A 260 -4.09 16.59 -0.26
N LEU A 261 -4.98 16.51 0.73
CA LEU A 261 -4.66 16.74 2.14
C LEU A 261 -4.36 15.43 2.88
N GLY A 262 -4.30 14.29 2.16
CA GLY A 262 -4.14 12.97 2.75
C GLY A 262 -5.37 12.47 3.51
N GLN A 263 -6.53 13.12 3.29
CA GLN A 263 -7.79 12.74 3.94
C GLN A 263 -8.46 11.60 3.18
N PHE A 264 -9.12 10.71 3.91
CA PHE A 264 -9.85 9.57 3.37
C PHE A 264 -11.11 10.06 2.65
N ALA A 265 -11.06 10.04 1.33
CA ALA A 265 -12.17 10.40 0.45
C ALA A 265 -13.14 9.24 0.21
N GLY A 266 -12.71 8.01 0.42
CA GLY A 266 -13.52 6.81 0.25
C GLY A 266 -12.72 5.58 -0.15
N ILE A 267 -13.40 4.58 -0.66
CA ILE A 267 -12.84 3.29 -1.09
C ILE A 267 -12.93 3.19 -2.62
N ALA A 268 -11.88 2.69 -3.26
CA ALA A 268 -11.94 2.35 -4.67
C ALA A 268 -12.76 1.07 -4.85
N ILE A 269 -13.74 1.08 -5.74
CA ILE A 269 -14.54 -0.08 -6.14
C ILE A 269 -14.46 -0.26 -7.64
N GLN A 270 -14.75 -1.46 -8.13
CA GLN A 270 -14.84 -1.73 -9.55
C GLN A 270 -16.27 -1.50 -10.04
N ALA A 271 -16.42 -0.71 -11.08
CA ALA A 271 -17.71 -0.57 -11.77
C ALA A 271 -18.00 -1.77 -12.68
N SER A 272 -19.25 -1.90 -13.12
CA SER A 272 -19.67 -2.95 -14.05
C SER A 272 -18.95 -2.91 -15.41
N ASP A 273 -18.44 -1.74 -15.81
CA ASP A 273 -17.63 -1.55 -17.02
C ASP A 273 -16.14 -1.80 -16.81
N GLY A 274 -15.75 -2.26 -15.60
CA GLY A 274 -14.36 -2.52 -15.23
C GLY A 274 -13.57 -1.28 -14.81
N SER A 275 -14.13 -0.09 -14.88
CA SER A 275 -13.45 1.14 -14.46
C SER A 275 -13.40 1.26 -12.93
N ALA A 276 -12.36 1.95 -12.41
CA ALA A 276 -12.29 2.29 -11.00
C ALA A 276 -13.26 3.43 -10.67
N GLN A 277 -14.00 3.24 -9.59
CA GLN A 277 -14.90 4.23 -9.01
C GLN A 277 -14.56 4.48 -7.54
N LEU A 278 -14.87 5.67 -7.08
CA LEU A 278 -14.84 6.03 -5.66
C LEU A 278 -16.21 5.74 -5.05
N LEU A 279 -16.26 4.90 -4.04
CA LEU A 279 -17.34 4.88 -3.07
C LEU A 279 -17.05 5.96 -2.02
N PRO A 280 -17.81 7.06 -1.95
CA PRO A 280 -17.48 8.19 -1.09
C PRO A 280 -17.45 7.83 0.40
N SER A 281 -16.51 8.42 1.13
CA SER A 281 -16.41 8.27 2.59
C SER A 281 -17.69 8.67 3.32
N ALA A 282 -18.42 9.67 2.81
CA ALA A 282 -19.71 10.10 3.36
C ALA A 282 -20.76 8.98 3.36
N LEU A 283 -20.83 8.15 2.31
CA LEU A 283 -21.73 6.99 2.27
C LEU A 283 -21.31 5.92 3.28
N ILE A 284 -20.01 5.67 3.41
CA ILE A 284 -19.47 4.73 4.39
C ILE A 284 -19.81 5.22 5.81
N ALA A 285 -19.61 6.52 6.09
CA ALA A 285 -19.96 7.12 7.36
C ALA A 285 -21.46 7.05 7.69
N GLN A 286 -22.31 7.22 6.67
CA GLN A 286 -23.75 7.13 6.82
C GLN A 286 -24.20 5.69 7.16
N ARG A 287 -23.55 4.68 6.54
CA ARG A 287 -23.87 3.28 6.77
C ARG A 287 -23.28 2.71 8.06
N TRP A 288 -22.08 3.15 8.45
CA TRP A 288 -21.35 2.73 9.64
C TRP A 288 -20.91 3.93 10.50
N PRO A 289 -21.83 4.70 11.09
CA PRO A 289 -21.51 5.97 11.76
C PRO A 289 -20.57 5.80 12.97
N ARG A 290 -20.63 4.67 13.65
CA ARG A 290 -19.74 4.40 14.80
C ARG A 290 -18.26 4.28 14.38
N LEU A 291 -17.98 3.80 13.18
CA LEU A 291 -16.61 3.64 12.67
C LEU A 291 -16.05 4.94 12.09
N ALA A 292 -16.93 5.80 11.62
CA ALA A 292 -16.59 7.15 11.20
C ALA A 292 -16.50 8.13 12.38
N ALA A 293 -17.14 7.79 13.52
CA ALA A 293 -17.14 8.62 14.70
C ALA A 293 -15.73 8.70 15.33
N GLY A 294 -15.31 9.86 15.67
CA GLY A 294 -14.05 10.18 16.31
C GLY A 294 -13.71 11.63 15.98
N GLU A 295 -13.07 12.32 16.91
CA GLU A 295 -12.59 13.66 16.64
C GLU A 295 -11.65 13.58 15.42
N PRO A 296 -11.99 14.26 14.31
CA PRO A 296 -11.11 14.21 13.15
C PRO A 296 -9.75 14.74 13.61
N PRO A 297 -8.64 14.06 13.30
CA PRO A 297 -7.35 14.68 13.48
C PRO A 297 -7.41 16.03 12.76
N SER A 298 -6.84 17.07 13.37
CA SER A 298 -6.75 18.38 12.75
C SER A 298 -6.26 18.21 11.32
N ALA A 299 -7.14 18.49 10.37
CA ALA A 299 -6.79 18.30 8.96
C ALA A 299 -5.64 19.26 8.62
N PRO A 300 -4.59 18.80 7.94
CA PRO A 300 -3.58 19.73 7.49
C PRO A 300 -4.20 20.72 6.50
N ASP A 301 -3.95 22.01 6.70
CA ASP A 301 -4.39 23.06 5.76
C ASP A 301 -3.54 23.08 4.48
N THR A 302 -2.48 22.32 4.44
CA THR A 302 -1.52 22.26 3.32
C THR A 302 -1.52 20.88 2.67
N PRO A 303 -1.28 20.81 1.36
CA PRO A 303 -1.14 19.54 0.66
C PRO A 303 -0.08 18.63 1.30
N VAL A 304 -0.42 17.36 1.46
CA VAL A 304 0.47 16.34 1.98
C VAL A 304 1.23 15.71 0.82
N ALA A 305 2.53 15.51 0.97
CA ALA A 305 3.34 14.86 -0.05
C ALA A 305 2.90 13.38 -0.24
N PRO A 306 2.83 12.88 -1.49
CA PRO A 306 2.42 11.49 -1.77
C PRO A 306 3.23 10.45 -1.00
N VAL A 307 4.53 10.69 -0.80
CA VAL A 307 5.42 9.81 -0.01
C VAL A 307 4.99 9.69 1.46
N ALA A 308 4.47 10.77 2.04
CA ALA A 308 3.96 10.76 3.41
C ALA A 308 2.59 10.06 3.49
N MET A 309 1.74 10.24 2.46
CA MET A 309 0.47 9.52 2.35
C MET A 309 0.71 8.01 2.25
N PHE A 310 1.65 7.57 1.41
CA PHE A 310 2.01 6.17 1.26
C PHE A 310 2.51 5.58 2.59
N GLU A 311 3.42 6.26 3.27
CA GLU A 311 3.95 5.83 4.56
C GLU A 311 2.85 5.65 5.60
N ALA A 312 1.94 6.62 5.73
CA ALA A 312 0.82 6.56 6.66
C ALA A 312 -0.19 5.45 6.30
N ALA A 313 -0.36 5.17 5.00
CA ALA A 313 -1.28 4.14 4.52
C ALA A 313 -0.80 2.71 4.80
N LEU A 314 0.51 2.47 4.97
CA LEU A 314 1.06 1.12 5.17
C LEU A 314 0.40 0.34 6.31
N THR A 315 -0.06 1.01 7.36
CA THR A 315 -0.75 0.38 8.49
C THR A 315 -2.27 0.29 8.33
N ARG A 316 -2.83 0.97 7.31
CA ARG A 316 -4.28 1.08 7.09
C ARG A 316 -4.78 0.30 5.88
N VAL A 317 -3.92 0.07 4.91
CA VAL A 317 -4.23 -0.72 3.73
C VAL A 317 -4.03 -2.20 4.03
N LEU A 318 -4.96 -3.05 3.59
CA LEU A 318 -4.97 -4.47 3.92
C LEU A 318 -4.98 -5.33 2.65
N GLN A 319 -4.13 -6.36 2.60
CA GLN A 319 -4.36 -7.50 1.72
C GLN A 319 -5.52 -8.32 2.28
N VAL A 320 -6.53 -8.59 1.48
CA VAL A 320 -7.63 -9.49 1.81
C VAL A 320 -7.27 -10.90 1.33
N LEU A 321 -7.02 -11.79 2.27
CA LEU A 321 -6.57 -13.15 2.03
C LEU A 321 -7.75 -14.10 2.19
N VAL A 322 -8.02 -14.92 1.18
CA VAL A 322 -9.19 -15.80 1.17
C VAL A 322 -8.78 -17.23 0.82
N LEU A 323 -9.22 -18.18 1.64
CA LEU A 323 -9.26 -19.60 1.34
C LEU A 323 -10.67 -19.97 0.90
N ARG A 324 -10.78 -20.66 -0.23
CA ARG A 324 -12.02 -21.21 -0.78
C ARG A 324 -12.14 -22.69 -0.61
#